data_61db10cf9d4167f61bf3723bad6d815f
#
_entry.id   61db10cf9d4167f61bf3723bad6d815f
#
_cell.length_a   1.000
_cell.length_b   1.000
_cell.length_c   1.000
_cell.angle_alpha   90.00
_cell.angle_beta   90.00
_cell.angle_gamma   90.00
#
_symmetry.space_group_name_H-M   'P 1'
#
loop_
_entity.id
_entity.type
_entity.pdbx_description
1 polymer ?
#
loop_
_entity_poly.entity_id
_entity_poly.type
_entity_poly.pdbx_seq_one_letter_code
_entity_poly.pdbx_strand_id
1 'polypeptide(L)'
;TYARRREILAEHRTYQQGLLYFLANDPRVPEDVRSRAARWGLPLDEFKDNGHWPHQIYVREARRMVGAFVMTENELTKKKPTPDPIGMGSYTIDSHNVQRYITPEGYVQNEGDIGVGIKPYAIAYGALIPKREEVANLFSPICVSSSHIAFGSIRMEPVFMILGQSAATAAVMAIEKGVPVQDVPYAELRDRLKADGQVLEYATSDGGKASHAAPPLPVSRLAGIVVDDEHAEFVGEWTSSHAGSAIGSGYRHDGNRRDGSGAAVFPFSV
;
A
#
# COMPACT_ATOMS: atom_id res chain seq x y z
N THR A 1 -8.82 -8.85 -23.60
CA THR A 1 -9.21 -7.70 -24.44
C THR A 1 -9.84 -6.60 -23.58
N TYR A 2 -9.84 -5.34 -24.08
CA TYR A 2 -10.53 -4.23 -23.40
C TYR A 2 -12.04 -4.44 -23.29
N ALA A 3 -12.64 -5.12 -24.27
CA ALA A 3 -14.06 -5.50 -24.22
C ALA A 3 -14.34 -6.41 -23.02
N ARG A 4 -13.58 -7.50 -22.87
CA ARG A 4 -13.76 -8.43 -21.74
C ARG A 4 -13.51 -7.76 -20.41
N ARG A 5 -12.57 -6.80 -20.32
CA ARG A 5 -12.34 -6.02 -19.08
C ARG A 5 -13.59 -5.21 -18.72
N ARG A 6 -14.25 -4.55 -19.67
CA ARG A 6 -15.49 -3.80 -19.40
C ARG A 6 -16.60 -4.69 -18.87
N GLU A 7 -16.76 -5.88 -19.46
CA GLU A 7 -17.74 -6.87 -18.98
C GLU A 7 -17.46 -7.27 -17.52
N ILE A 8 -16.20 -7.61 -17.20
CA ILE A 8 -15.78 -7.97 -15.85
C ILE A 8 -16.05 -6.81 -14.87
N LEU A 9 -15.77 -5.56 -15.24
CA LEU A 9 -16.06 -4.40 -14.39
C LEU A 9 -17.56 -4.25 -14.13
N ALA A 10 -18.40 -4.46 -15.14
CA ALA A 10 -19.86 -4.42 -15.00
C ALA A 10 -20.37 -5.57 -14.11
N GLU A 11 -19.85 -6.78 -14.29
CA GLU A 11 -20.17 -7.95 -13.46
C GLU A 11 -19.79 -7.70 -11.99
N HIS A 12 -18.62 -7.13 -11.71
CA HIS A 12 -18.19 -6.74 -10.36
C HIS A 12 -19.12 -5.71 -9.73
N ARG A 13 -19.52 -4.69 -10.47
CA ARG A 13 -20.46 -3.68 -9.99
C ARG A 13 -21.80 -4.34 -9.62
N THR A 14 -22.34 -5.14 -10.51
CA THR A 14 -23.62 -5.85 -10.29
C THR A 14 -23.55 -6.75 -9.06
N TYR A 15 -22.47 -7.52 -8.93
CA TYR A 15 -22.28 -8.42 -7.78
C TYR A 15 -22.17 -7.64 -6.47
N GLN A 16 -21.34 -6.61 -6.41
CA GLN A 16 -21.09 -5.85 -5.18
C GLN A 16 -22.35 -5.08 -4.74
N GLN A 17 -23.02 -4.40 -5.65
CA GLN A 17 -24.29 -3.70 -5.35
C GLN A 17 -25.38 -4.70 -4.95
N GLY A 18 -25.48 -5.83 -5.64
CA GLY A 18 -26.42 -6.90 -5.34
C GLY A 18 -26.19 -7.51 -3.96
N LEU A 19 -24.93 -7.73 -3.56
CA LEU A 19 -24.61 -8.22 -2.24
C LEU A 19 -25.03 -7.23 -1.14
N LEU A 20 -24.70 -5.95 -1.30
CA LEU A 20 -25.10 -4.92 -0.35
C LEU A 20 -26.64 -4.80 -0.25
N TYR A 21 -27.32 -4.83 -1.39
CA TYR A 21 -28.79 -4.82 -1.44
C TYR A 21 -29.37 -6.05 -0.74
N PHE A 22 -28.85 -7.24 -1.00
CA PHE A 22 -29.26 -8.48 -0.33
C PHE A 22 -29.10 -8.40 1.18
N LEU A 23 -27.94 -7.95 1.65
CA LEU A 23 -27.66 -7.83 3.08
C LEU A 23 -28.61 -6.84 3.78
N ALA A 24 -29.04 -5.79 3.08
CA ALA A 24 -29.91 -4.77 3.64
C ALA A 24 -31.40 -5.10 3.57
N ASN A 25 -31.84 -5.96 2.66
CA ASN A 25 -33.25 -6.11 2.32
C ASN A 25 -33.82 -7.54 2.42
N ASP A 26 -32.97 -8.57 2.29
CA ASP A 26 -33.47 -9.95 2.21
C ASP A 26 -33.87 -10.49 3.61
N PRO A 27 -35.10 -11.01 3.78
CA PRO A 27 -35.59 -11.51 5.07
C PRO A 27 -34.83 -12.72 5.60
N ARG A 28 -34.05 -13.41 4.79
CA ARG A 28 -33.16 -14.52 5.23
C ARG A 28 -31.92 -14.03 5.98
N VAL A 29 -31.58 -12.75 5.81
CA VAL A 29 -30.48 -12.11 6.56
C VAL A 29 -30.97 -11.80 7.98
N PRO A 30 -30.24 -12.16 9.05
CA PRO A 30 -30.60 -11.84 10.42
C PRO A 30 -30.89 -10.34 10.60
N GLU A 31 -31.90 -10.01 11.41
CA GLU A 31 -32.40 -8.64 11.57
C GLU A 31 -31.31 -7.65 11.99
N ASP A 32 -30.45 -8.05 12.90
CA ASP A 32 -29.37 -7.19 13.39
C ASP A 32 -28.33 -6.87 12.29
N VAL A 33 -28.04 -7.82 11.39
CA VAL A 33 -27.17 -7.63 10.23
C VAL A 33 -27.87 -6.75 9.20
N ARG A 34 -29.15 -7.04 8.90
CA ARG A 34 -29.95 -6.29 7.93
C ARG A 34 -30.08 -4.82 8.32
N SER A 35 -30.44 -4.56 9.57
CA SER A 35 -30.58 -3.19 10.11
C SER A 35 -29.26 -2.41 10.07
N ARG A 36 -28.12 -3.07 10.33
CA ARG A 36 -26.81 -2.44 10.19
C ARG A 36 -26.45 -2.18 8.73
N ALA A 37 -26.67 -3.14 7.84
CA ALA A 37 -26.41 -3.00 6.41
C ALA A 37 -27.26 -1.89 5.77
N ALA A 38 -28.53 -1.77 6.16
CA ALA A 38 -29.45 -0.74 5.64
C ALA A 38 -29.05 0.71 5.98
N ARG A 39 -28.11 0.92 6.91
CA ARG A 39 -27.56 2.24 7.24
C ARG A 39 -26.51 2.74 6.25
N TRP A 40 -26.01 1.88 5.39
CA TRP A 40 -24.96 2.20 4.45
C TRP A 40 -25.50 2.28 3.03
N GLY A 41 -24.92 3.16 2.24
CA GLY A 41 -25.26 3.37 0.83
C GLY A 41 -24.05 3.81 0.04
N LEU A 42 -24.28 4.23 -1.19
CA LEU A 42 -23.26 4.86 -2.00
C LEU A 42 -22.95 6.27 -1.44
N PRO A 43 -21.71 6.78 -1.61
CA PRO A 43 -21.31 8.09 -1.11
C PRO A 43 -22.13 9.20 -1.80
N LEU A 44 -22.72 10.09 -1.01
CA LEU A 44 -23.59 11.14 -1.55
C LEU A 44 -22.82 12.26 -2.26
N ASP A 45 -21.59 12.47 -1.86
CA ASP A 45 -20.70 13.58 -2.27
C ASP A 45 -19.68 13.19 -3.33
N GLU A 46 -19.44 11.89 -3.57
CA GLU A 46 -18.45 11.39 -4.52
C GLU A 46 -19.08 10.78 -5.78
N PHE A 47 -18.33 10.74 -6.88
CA PHE A 47 -18.68 10.08 -8.14
C PHE A 47 -20.07 10.40 -8.69
N LYS A 48 -20.53 11.66 -8.53
CA LYS A 48 -21.87 12.11 -8.93
C LYS A 48 -22.17 11.90 -10.41
N ASP A 49 -21.14 12.05 -11.23
CA ASP A 49 -21.16 11.84 -12.68
C ASP A 49 -21.17 10.35 -13.10
N ASN A 50 -21.00 9.42 -12.15
CA ASN A 50 -21.03 7.98 -12.39
C ASN A 50 -22.05 7.24 -11.49
N GLY A 51 -23.12 7.94 -11.07
CA GLY A 51 -24.14 7.35 -10.20
C GLY A 51 -23.61 6.96 -8.84
N HIS A 52 -22.72 7.76 -8.28
CA HIS A 52 -22.06 7.55 -6.98
C HIS A 52 -21.25 6.25 -6.88
N TRP A 53 -20.84 5.69 -8.02
CA TRP A 53 -20.00 4.52 -8.11
C TRP A 53 -18.58 4.90 -8.52
N PRO A 54 -17.51 4.35 -7.90
CA PRO A 54 -16.13 4.64 -8.29
C PRO A 54 -15.89 4.43 -9.79
N HIS A 55 -15.17 5.34 -10.42
CA HIS A 55 -14.80 5.22 -11.83
C HIS A 55 -13.88 4.03 -12.09
N GLN A 56 -13.17 3.59 -11.05
CA GLN A 56 -12.21 2.49 -11.11
C GLN A 56 -12.40 1.57 -9.91
N ILE A 57 -12.42 0.26 -10.15
CA ILE A 57 -12.34 -0.72 -9.08
C ILE A 57 -10.90 -0.80 -8.56
N TYR A 58 -10.74 -1.17 -7.29
CA TYR A 58 -9.44 -1.44 -6.73
C TYR A 58 -8.85 -2.70 -7.35
N VAL A 59 -7.65 -2.58 -7.94
CA VAL A 59 -6.92 -3.67 -8.58
C VAL A 59 -5.59 -3.83 -7.84
N ARG A 60 -5.44 -4.92 -7.12
CA ARG A 60 -4.23 -5.21 -6.33
C ARG A 60 -3.07 -5.65 -7.20
N GLU A 61 -3.36 -6.36 -8.29
CA GLU A 61 -2.40 -6.81 -9.27
C GLU A 61 -2.87 -6.50 -10.68
N ALA A 62 -1.92 -6.07 -11.50
CA ALA A 62 -2.16 -5.74 -12.89
C ALA A 62 -0.99 -6.26 -13.74
N ARG A 63 -0.98 -5.86 -15.01
CA ARG A 63 0.17 -6.10 -15.87
C ARG A 63 1.38 -5.37 -15.34
N ARG A 64 2.50 -6.06 -15.31
CA ARG A 64 3.82 -5.52 -14.97
C ARG A 64 4.70 -5.53 -16.21
N MET A 65 5.56 -4.54 -16.30
CA MET A 65 6.59 -4.50 -17.33
C MET A 65 7.62 -5.61 -17.11
N VAL A 66 8.21 -6.11 -18.17
CA VAL A 66 9.45 -6.88 -18.11
C VAL A 66 10.57 -5.94 -18.56
N GLY A 67 11.12 -5.20 -17.59
CA GLY A 67 12.07 -4.14 -17.83
C GLY A 67 13.52 -4.57 -17.92
N ALA A 68 14.41 -3.60 -17.80
CA ALA A 68 15.86 -3.82 -17.79
C ALA A 68 16.32 -4.66 -16.59
N PHE A 69 15.61 -4.58 -15.47
CA PHE A 69 15.80 -5.43 -14.29
C PHE A 69 14.43 -5.88 -13.75
N VAL A 70 14.34 -7.10 -13.27
CA VAL A 70 13.12 -7.64 -12.66
C VAL A 70 13.35 -7.83 -11.16
N MET A 71 12.66 -7.05 -10.34
CA MET A 71 12.64 -7.25 -8.89
C MET A 71 12.04 -8.61 -8.53
N THR A 72 12.69 -9.36 -7.68
CA THR A 72 12.23 -10.67 -7.21
C THR A 72 12.24 -10.74 -5.68
N GLU A 73 11.76 -11.84 -5.12
CA GLU A 73 11.86 -12.12 -3.69
C GLU A 73 13.32 -12.04 -3.17
N ASN A 74 14.31 -12.33 -4.01
CA ASN A 74 15.70 -12.33 -3.59
C ASN A 74 16.20 -10.94 -3.18
N GLU A 75 15.79 -9.88 -3.90
CA GLU A 75 16.12 -8.51 -3.57
C GLU A 75 15.35 -8.06 -2.32
N LEU A 76 14.08 -8.43 -2.21
CA LEU A 76 13.22 -8.09 -1.07
C LEU A 76 13.74 -8.70 0.23
N THR A 77 14.17 -9.94 0.18
CA THR A 77 14.72 -10.69 1.34
C THR A 77 16.21 -10.45 1.56
N LYS A 78 16.84 -9.60 0.74
CA LYS A 78 18.28 -9.31 0.76
C LYS A 78 19.19 -10.53 0.53
N LYS A 79 18.66 -11.58 -0.09
CA LYS A 79 19.47 -12.72 -0.57
C LYS A 79 20.36 -12.32 -1.74
N LYS A 80 19.94 -11.30 -2.51
CA LYS A 80 20.74 -10.65 -3.55
C LYS A 80 20.75 -9.14 -3.34
N PRO A 81 21.84 -8.46 -3.69
CA PRO A 81 21.90 -7.01 -3.67
C PRO A 81 20.98 -6.43 -4.76
N THR A 82 20.38 -5.28 -4.49
CA THR A 82 19.61 -4.51 -5.46
C THR A 82 20.55 -3.57 -6.21
N PRO A 83 20.67 -3.66 -7.53
CA PRO A 83 21.48 -2.72 -8.30
C PRO A 83 20.80 -1.36 -8.37
N ASP A 84 21.60 -0.30 -8.39
CA ASP A 84 21.17 1.08 -8.64
C ASP A 84 19.89 1.48 -7.86
N PRO A 85 19.92 1.49 -6.51
CA PRO A 85 18.76 1.83 -5.69
C PRO A 85 18.21 3.22 -5.97
N ILE A 86 16.88 3.33 -6.11
CA ILE A 86 16.18 4.60 -6.36
C ILE A 86 15.05 4.91 -5.37
N GLY A 87 14.85 4.04 -4.41
CA GLY A 87 13.84 4.16 -3.36
C GLY A 87 13.76 2.90 -2.54
N MET A 88 12.92 2.95 -1.50
CA MET A 88 12.77 1.86 -0.54
C MET A 88 11.31 1.39 -0.48
N GLY A 89 11.15 0.09 -0.25
CA GLY A 89 9.90 -0.53 0.17
C GLY A 89 10.08 -1.26 1.50
N SER A 90 9.00 -1.46 2.25
CA SER A 90 9.05 -2.13 3.57
C SER A 90 7.78 -2.90 3.92
N TYR A 91 6.83 -2.96 3.01
CA TYR A 91 5.57 -3.68 3.27
C TYR A 91 5.80 -5.20 3.24
N THR A 92 5.05 -5.92 4.05
CA THR A 92 4.95 -7.38 4.03
C THR A 92 4.70 -7.88 2.60
N ILE A 93 5.35 -8.97 2.19
CA ILE A 93 4.93 -9.68 0.98
C ILE A 93 3.50 -10.20 1.24
N ASP A 94 2.54 -9.61 0.55
CA ASP A 94 1.12 -9.86 0.73
C ASP A 94 0.47 -10.19 -0.61
N SER A 95 0.07 -11.45 -0.77
CA SER A 95 -0.72 -11.91 -1.90
C SER A 95 -2.03 -12.48 -1.40
N HIS A 96 -3.14 -11.99 -1.95
CA HIS A 96 -4.45 -12.54 -1.67
C HIS A 96 -4.71 -13.80 -2.51
N ASN A 97 -5.77 -14.52 -2.16
CA ASN A 97 -6.18 -15.72 -2.88
C ASN A 97 -6.25 -15.47 -4.39
N VAL A 98 -5.48 -16.24 -5.16
CA VAL A 98 -5.43 -16.15 -6.62
C VAL A 98 -6.48 -17.04 -7.28
N GLN A 99 -6.92 -18.06 -6.58
CA GLN A 99 -8.04 -18.89 -7.03
C GLN A 99 -8.86 -19.46 -5.87
N ARG A 100 -10.06 -19.86 -6.23
CA ARG A 100 -10.98 -20.61 -5.39
C ARG A 100 -11.52 -21.79 -6.20
N TYR A 101 -11.48 -22.99 -5.63
CA TYR A 101 -11.93 -24.19 -6.30
C TYR A 101 -12.66 -25.12 -5.33
N ILE A 102 -13.35 -26.11 -5.89
CA ILE A 102 -13.99 -27.19 -5.12
C ILE A 102 -13.04 -28.38 -5.13
N THR A 103 -12.69 -28.86 -3.94
CA THR A 103 -11.85 -30.05 -3.79
C THR A 103 -12.59 -31.31 -4.22
N PRO A 104 -11.90 -32.42 -4.48
CA PRO A 104 -12.54 -33.70 -4.77
C PRO A 104 -13.55 -34.16 -3.70
N GLU A 105 -13.34 -33.75 -2.45
CA GLU A 105 -14.20 -34.03 -1.30
C GLU A 105 -15.41 -33.10 -1.20
N GLY A 106 -15.55 -32.12 -2.09
CA GLY A 106 -16.69 -31.17 -2.16
C GLY A 106 -16.58 -29.92 -1.31
N TYR A 107 -15.40 -29.61 -0.76
CA TYR A 107 -15.16 -28.38 0.01
C TYR A 107 -14.66 -27.25 -0.87
N VAL A 108 -15.05 -26.01 -0.53
CA VAL A 108 -14.47 -24.81 -1.15
C VAL A 108 -13.10 -24.55 -0.53
N GLN A 109 -12.07 -24.45 -1.36
CA GLN A 109 -10.72 -24.12 -0.96
C GLN A 109 -10.21 -22.89 -1.69
N ASN A 110 -9.53 -22.01 -0.95
CA ASN A 110 -8.78 -20.88 -1.49
C ASN A 110 -7.31 -21.25 -1.61
N GLU A 111 -6.64 -20.67 -2.61
CA GLU A 111 -5.21 -20.90 -2.85
C GLU A 111 -4.51 -19.59 -3.24
N GLY A 112 -3.23 -19.49 -2.84
CA GLY A 112 -2.35 -18.39 -3.22
C GLY A 112 -2.27 -17.25 -2.21
N ASP A 113 -2.81 -17.42 -1.01
CA ASP A 113 -2.63 -16.49 0.09
C ASP A 113 -1.22 -16.58 0.66
N ILE A 114 -0.49 -15.46 0.67
CA ILE A 114 0.88 -15.37 1.16
C ILE A 114 1.01 -14.13 2.03
N GLY A 115 1.47 -14.29 3.27
CA GLY A 115 1.76 -13.20 4.20
C GLY A 115 3.14 -13.42 4.82
N VAL A 116 4.17 -12.74 4.32
CA VAL A 116 5.54 -12.86 4.83
C VAL A 116 6.11 -11.50 5.20
N GLY A 117 6.38 -11.30 6.49
CA GLY A 117 7.05 -10.10 7.00
C GLY A 117 8.48 -10.00 6.48
N ILE A 118 8.86 -8.83 5.98
CA ILE A 118 10.21 -8.54 5.49
C ILE A 118 10.75 -7.23 6.06
N LYS A 119 12.07 -7.09 6.04
CA LYS A 119 12.73 -5.83 6.42
C LYS A 119 12.70 -4.85 5.24
N PRO A 120 12.89 -3.53 5.49
CA PRO A 120 13.03 -2.56 4.40
C PRO A 120 14.08 -2.99 3.38
N TYR A 121 13.75 -2.82 2.09
CA TYR A 121 14.58 -3.21 0.95
C TYR A 121 14.62 -2.11 -0.10
N ALA A 122 15.66 -2.08 -0.89
CA ALA A 122 15.82 -1.13 -1.97
C ALA A 122 15.13 -1.60 -3.26
N ILE A 123 14.75 -0.66 -4.12
CA ILE A 123 14.14 -0.90 -5.44
C ILE A 123 15.09 -0.39 -6.52
N ALA A 124 15.35 -1.23 -7.53
CA ALA A 124 16.29 -0.95 -8.59
C ALA A 124 15.78 0.05 -9.63
N TYR A 125 16.66 0.92 -10.14
CA TYR A 125 16.36 1.79 -11.28
C TYR A 125 15.89 1.02 -12.50
N GLY A 126 16.56 -0.08 -12.84
CA GLY A 126 16.22 -0.93 -13.97
C GLY A 126 14.81 -1.53 -13.93
N ALA A 127 14.15 -1.52 -12.76
CA ALA A 127 12.76 -1.95 -12.64
C ALA A 127 11.75 -0.91 -13.15
N LEU A 128 12.15 0.36 -13.28
CA LEU A 128 11.29 1.44 -13.80
C LEU A 128 11.35 1.60 -15.31
N ILE A 129 12.38 1.07 -15.96
CA ILE A 129 12.68 1.31 -17.37
C ILE A 129 12.52 0.04 -18.21
N PRO A 130 12.01 0.14 -19.43
CA PRO A 130 11.95 -0.98 -20.36
C PRO A 130 13.36 -1.39 -20.81
N LYS A 131 13.44 -2.50 -21.50
CA LYS A 131 14.66 -2.86 -22.20
C LYS A 131 14.94 -1.85 -23.31
N ARG A 132 16.22 -1.58 -23.53
CA ARG A 132 16.66 -0.55 -24.49
C ARG A 132 16.13 -0.78 -25.91
N GLU A 133 16.09 -2.02 -26.36
CA GLU A 133 15.63 -2.42 -27.68
C GLU A 133 14.11 -2.24 -27.88
N GLU A 134 13.36 -2.06 -26.80
CA GLU A 134 11.91 -1.91 -26.86
C GLU A 134 11.50 -0.42 -26.88
N VAL A 135 11.92 0.37 -25.89
CA VAL A 135 11.57 1.80 -25.76
C VAL A 135 12.67 2.55 -25.03
N ALA A 136 13.10 3.68 -25.58
CA ALA A 136 14.20 4.48 -25.04
C ALA A 136 13.78 5.69 -24.18
N ASN A 137 12.48 6.00 -24.06
CA ASN A 137 11.96 7.22 -23.42
C ASN A 137 10.72 6.96 -22.57
N LEU A 138 10.67 5.83 -21.85
CA LEU A 138 9.53 5.45 -21.01
C LEU A 138 9.98 5.12 -19.59
N PHE A 139 9.20 5.59 -18.59
CA PHE A 139 9.23 5.12 -17.21
C PHE A 139 7.90 4.50 -16.81
N SER A 140 7.94 3.45 -16.00
CA SER A 140 6.76 2.76 -15.49
C SER A 140 6.82 2.57 -13.97
N PRO A 141 6.48 3.61 -13.18
CA PRO A 141 6.60 3.55 -11.71
C PRO A 141 5.51 2.70 -11.03
N ILE A 142 4.38 2.46 -11.69
CA ILE A 142 3.27 1.66 -11.13
C ILE A 142 3.30 0.23 -11.66
N CYS A 143 3.38 0.05 -12.99
CA CYS A 143 3.53 -1.27 -13.61
C CYS A 143 4.99 -1.71 -13.58
N VAL A 144 5.65 -1.53 -12.43
CA VAL A 144 7.07 -1.78 -12.23
C VAL A 144 7.46 -3.22 -12.56
N SER A 145 8.67 -3.37 -13.11
CA SER A 145 9.21 -4.68 -13.48
C SER A 145 9.52 -5.52 -12.25
N SER A 146 8.65 -6.47 -11.96
CA SER A 146 8.77 -7.33 -10.77
C SER A 146 8.05 -8.66 -10.95
N SER A 147 8.48 -9.67 -10.21
CA SER A 147 7.75 -10.93 -10.05
C SER A 147 6.44 -10.69 -9.27
N HIS A 148 5.51 -11.66 -9.33
CA HIS A 148 4.29 -11.63 -8.54
C HIS A 148 4.59 -11.44 -7.04
N ILE A 149 5.51 -12.22 -6.49
CA ILE A 149 5.89 -12.18 -5.08
C ILE A 149 6.47 -10.81 -4.69
N ALA A 150 7.37 -10.25 -5.50
CA ALA A 150 7.95 -8.94 -5.22
C ALA A 150 6.89 -7.83 -5.32
N PHE A 151 5.99 -7.90 -6.28
CA PHE A 151 4.93 -6.92 -6.43
C PHE A 151 3.96 -6.92 -5.25
N GLY A 152 3.74 -8.05 -4.61
CA GLY A 152 2.94 -8.16 -3.39
C GLY A 152 3.39 -7.23 -2.26
N SER A 153 4.66 -6.81 -2.25
CA SER A 153 5.21 -5.81 -1.34
C SER A 153 5.37 -4.43 -1.97
N ILE A 154 5.84 -4.34 -3.21
CA ILE A 154 6.14 -3.07 -3.90
C ILE A 154 4.87 -2.25 -4.18
N ARG A 155 3.73 -2.89 -4.40
CA ARG A 155 2.45 -2.33 -4.87
C ARG A 155 1.78 -1.28 -3.99
N MET A 156 2.43 -0.83 -2.96
CA MET A 156 1.89 0.18 -2.03
C MET A 156 1.97 1.59 -2.63
N GLU A 157 0.91 2.37 -2.48
CA GLU A 157 0.81 3.71 -3.04
C GLU A 157 1.96 4.64 -2.62
N PRO A 158 2.41 4.66 -1.34
CA PRO A 158 3.58 5.47 -0.96
C PRO A 158 4.86 5.06 -1.70
N VAL A 159 5.03 3.76 -2.01
CA VAL A 159 6.15 3.28 -2.81
C VAL A 159 6.04 3.79 -4.24
N PHE A 160 4.85 3.76 -4.84
CA PHE A 160 4.63 4.33 -6.18
C PHE A 160 4.91 5.82 -6.24
N MET A 161 4.62 6.57 -5.17
CA MET A 161 4.97 8.01 -5.08
C MET A 161 6.50 8.21 -5.07
N ILE A 162 7.22 7.41 -4.29
CA ILE A 162 8.70 7.40 -4.28
C ILE A 162 9.25 7.07 -5.67
N LEU A 163 8.75 6.03 -6.31
CA LEU A 163 9.16 5.63 -7.66
C LEU A 163 8.81 6.69 -8.72
N GLY A 164 7.66 7.37 -8.54
CA GLY A 164 7.25 8.50 -9.37
C GLY A 164 8.23 9.68 -9.29
N GLN A 165 8.67 10.04 -8.09
CA GLN A 165 9.69 11.06 -7.89
C GLN A 165 11.01 10.68 -8.59
N SER A 166 11.48 9.45 -8.39
CA SER A 166 12.71 8.96 -9.02
C SER A 166 12.61 8.93 -10.54
N ALA A 167 11.46 8.50 -11.08
CA ALA A 167 11.20 8.49 -12.51
C ALA A 167 11.20 9.91 -13.10
N ALA A 168 10.55 10.87 -12.42
CA ALA A 168 10.51 12.26 -12.87
C ALA A 168 11.89 12.92 -12.85
N THR A 169 12.67 12.72 -11.78
CA THR A 169 14.05 13.21 -11.68
C THR A 169 14.92 12.63 -12.79
N ALA A 170 14.85 11.33 -13.03
CA ALA A 170 15.60 10.69 -14.10
C ALA A 170 15.14 11.13 -15.49
N ALA A 171 13.84 11.40 -15.70
CA ALA A 171 13.32 11.91 -16.97
C ALA A 171 13.87 13.30 -17.30
N VAL A 172 13.91 14.19 -16.32
CA VAL A 172 14.54 15.52 -16.48
C VAL A 172 16.00 15.37 -16.88
N MET A 173 16.75 14.51 -16.17
CA MET A 173 18.17 14.29 -16.48
C MET A 173 18.37 13.69 -17.88
N ALA A 174 17.51 12.77 -18.30
CA ALA A 174 17.56 12.18 -19.64
C ALA A 174 17.35 13.25 -20.72
N ILE A 175 16.38 14.16 -20.51
CA ILE A 175 16.09 15.28 -21.43
C ILE A 175 17.26 16.27 -21.46
N GLU A 176 17.75 16.69 -20.32
CA GLU A 176 18.87 17.66 -20.22
C GLU A 176 20.16 17.15 -20.87
N LYS A 177 20.40 15.84 -20.77
CA LYS A 177 21.58 15.18 -21.38
C LYS A 177 21.37 14.70 -22.80
N GLY A 178 20.12 14.69 -23.28
CA GLY A 178 19.79 14.16 -24.62
C GLY A 178 20.05 12.66 -24.76
N VAL A 179 19.84 11.87 -23.70
CA VAL A 179 20.15 10.44 -23.67
C VAL A 179 18.89 9.60 -23.45
N PRO A 180 18.87 8.33 -23.90
CA PRO A 180 17.86 7.36 -23.49
C PRO A 180 17.78 7.19 -21.98
N VAL A 181 16.62 6.78 -21.46
CA VAL A 181 16.41 6.56 -20.02
C VAL A 181 17.35 5.50 -19.44
N GLN A 182 17.83 4.56 -20.28
CA GLN A 182 18.80 3.54 -19.91
C GLN A 182 20.23 4.07 -19.72
N ASP A 183 20.52 5.25 -20.23
CA ASP A 183 21.85 5.88 -20.20
C ASP A 183 21.93 7.04 -19.19
N VAL A 184 20.89 7.25 -18.37
CA VAL A 184 20.96 8.22 -17.28
C VAL A 184 22.07 7.81 -16.31
N PRO A 185 23.07 8.67 -16.05
CA PRO A 185 24.17 8.31 -15.16
C PRO A 185 23.67 8.08 -13.73
N TYR A 186 23.64 6.85 -13.29
CA TYR A 186 23.07 6.50 -11.99
C TYR A 186 23.75 7.22 -10.82
N ALA A 187 25.05 7.42 -10.86
CA ALA A 187 25.75 8.13 -9.78
C ALA A 187 25.19 9.57 -9.57
N GLU A 188 24.96 10.29 -10.66
CA GLU A 188 24.37 11.62 -10.61
C GLU A 188 22.91 11.60 -10.17
N LEU A 189 22.13 10.63 -10.68
CA LEU A 189 20.74 10.41 -10.26
C LEU A 189 20.65 10.13 -8.75
N ARG A 190 21.48 9.23 -8.25
CA ARG A 190 21.56 8.87 -6.83
C ARG A 190 21.86 10.09 -5.97
N ASP A 191 22.85 10.89 -6.37
CA ASP A 191 23.28 12.07 -5.61
C ASP A 191 22.16 13.14 -5.60
N ARG A 192 21.43 13.29 -6.71
CA ARG A 192 20.27 14.18 -6.79
C ARG A 192 19.12 13.71 -5.91
N LEU A 193 18.77 12.43 -5.96
CA LEU A 193 17.72 11.87 -5.11
C LEU A 193 18.05 12.00 -3.62
N LYS A 194 19.32 11.79 -3.23
CA LYS A 194 19.78 12.00 -1.85
C LYS A 194 19.71 13.47 -1.44
N ALA A 195 20.06 14.41 -2.32
CA ALA A 195 19.95 15.84 -2.07
C ALA A 195 18.49 16.29 -1.88
N ASP A 196 17.57 15.65 -2.58
CA ASP A 196 16.12 15.86 -2.44
C ASP A 196 15.51 15.13 -1.22
N GLY A 197 16.36 14.52 -0.37
CA GLY A 197 15.94 13.86 0.87
C GLY A 197 15.40 12.44 0.70
N GLN A 198 15.56 11.82 -0.48
CA GLN A 198 15.07 10.46 -0.70
C GLN A 198 15.97 9.42 -0.04
N VAL A 199 15.35 8.45 0.65
CA VAL A 199 16.05 7.35 1.31
C VAL A 199 16.27 6.21 0.31
N LEU A 200 17.51 5.87 0.05
CA LEU A 200 17.92 4.83 -0.90
C LEU A 200 18.49 3.59 -0.23
N GLU A 201 18.86 3.70 1.03
CA GLU A 201 19.51 2.64 1.81
C GLU A 201 18.93 2.61 3.22
N TYR A 202 18.75 1.42 3.76
CA TYR A 202 18.38 1.22 5.15
C TYR A 202 19.58 0.68 5.92
N ALA A 203 20.17 1.52 6.75
CA ALA A 203 21.20 1.11 7.67
C ALA A 203 20.57 0.22 8.76
N THR A 204 20.84 -1.06 8.75
CA THR A 204 20.62 -1.89 9.94
C THR A 204 21.71 -1.51 10.95
N SER A 205 21.40 -0.57 11.85
CA SER A 205 22.24 -0.45 13.05
C SER A 205 22.05 -1.75 13.84
N ASP A 206 23.12 -2.50 13.99
CA ASP A 206 23.16 -3.62 14.93
C ASP A 206 22.75 -3.10 16.30
N GLY A 207 21.58 -3.54 16.78
CA GLY A 207 21.11 -3.33 18.15
C GLY A 207 20.65 -1.92 18.55
N GLY A 208 20.71 -0.93 17.68
CA GLY A 208 20.16 0.40 17.92
C GLY A 208 18.71 0.50 17.46
N LYS A 209 17.80 0.82 18.34
CA LYS A 209 16.43 1.24 18.00
C LYS A 209 16.57 2.33 16.92
N ALA A 210 16.09 2.07 15.71
CA ALA A 210 16.02 3.08 14.66
C ALA A 210 15.06 4.18 15.12
N SER A 211 15.56 5.17 15.81
CA SER A 211 14.82 6.38 16.16
C SER A 211 14.90 7.39 15.01
N HIS A 212 14.38 7.02 13.85
CA HIS A 212 13.91 8.00 12.88
C HIS A 212 12.38 8.19 13.05
N ALA A 213 11.90 8.04 14.27
CA ALA A 213 10.64 8.68 14.62
C ALA A 213 10.90 10.18 14.45
N ALA A 214 10.22 10.82 13.51
CA ALA A 214 10.11 12.26 13.54
C ALA A 214 9.76 12.67 14.99
N PRO A 215 10.30 13.77 15.50
CA PRO A 215 9.96 14.20 16.84
C PRO A 215 8.43 14.22 16.99
N PRO A 216 7.89 13.82 18.14
CA PRO A 216 6.45 13.78 18.35
C PRO A 216 5.82 15.09 17.92
N LEU A 217 4.76 15.01 17.13
CA LEU A 217 4.06 16.21 16.69
C LEU A 217 3.27 16.75 17.86
N PRO A 218 3.57 17.97 18.36
CA PRO A 218 2.83 18.52 19.48
C PRO A 218 1.38 18.77 19.09
N VAL A 219 0.44 18.35 19.93
CA VAL A 219 -1.01 18.51 19.73
C VAL A 219 -1.39 19.94 19.36
N SER A 220 -0.69 20.94 19.90
CA SER A 220 -0.91 22.36 19.62
C SER A 220 -0.66 22.77 18.15
N ARG A 221 -0.04 21.93 17.33
CA ARG A 221 0.21 22.17 15.90
C ARG A 221 -0.87 21.57 15.00
N LEU A 222 -1.82 20.84 15.55
CA LEU A 222 -2.92 20.25 14.80
C LEU A 222 -4.11 21.20 14.75
N ALA A 223 -4.72 21.33 13.58
CA ALA A 223 -5.93 22.13 13.39
C ALA A 223 -7.17 21.28 13.70
N GLY A 224 -8.20 21.89 14.28
CA GLY A 224 -9.46 21.24 14.60
C GLY A 224 -9.55 20.73 16.03
N ILE A 225 -10.56 19.88 16.29
CA ILE A 225 -10.76 19.22 17.58
C ILE A 225 -9.83 18.01 17.60
N VAL A 226 -8.82 18.05 18.47
CA VAL A 226 -7.88 16.95 18.64
C VAL A 226 -8.19 16.21 19.92
N VAL A 227 -8.49 14.93 19.81
CA VAL A 227 -8.74 14.04 20.96
C VAL A 227 -7.59 13.04 21.01
N ASP A 228 -6.79 13.16 22.06
CA ASP A 228 -5.60 12.35 22.31
C ASP A 228 -5.89 11.29 23.38
N ASP A 229 -5.21 10.16 23.31
CA ASP A 229 -5.38 9.07 24.27
C ASP A 229 -4.87 9.42 25.68
N GLU A 230 -4.09 10.48 25.86
CA GLU A 230 -3.74 11.03 27.15
C GLU A 230 -4.96 11.51 27.96
N HIS A 231 -6.05 11.88 27.27
CA HIS A 231 -7.28 12.38 27.87
C HIS A 231 -8.41 11.35 27.85
N ALA A 232 -8.15 10.13 27.38
CA ALA A 232 -9.15 9.08 27.34
C ALA A 232 -9.29 8.36 28.69
N GLU A 233 -10.51 7.96 29.00
CA GLU A 233 -10.79 7.04 30.10
C GLU A 233 -10.66 5.61 29.61
N PHE A 234 -9.83 4.81 30.29
CA PHE A 234 -9.55 3.42 29.89
C PHE A 234 -10.22 2.44 30.85
N VAL A 235 -10.91 1.46 30.30
CA VAL A 235 -11.42 0.29 30.98
C VAL A 235 -10.66 -0.93 30.52
N GLY A 236 -10.24 -1.80 31.48
CA GLY A 236 -9.40 -2.96 31.15
C GLY A 236 -7.90 -2.66 31.18
N GLU A 237 -7.11 -3.62 30.74
CA GLU A 237 -5.65 -3.49 30.72
C GLU A 237 -5.16 -2.89 29.40
N TRP A 238 -4.39 -1.82 29.50
CA TRP A 238 -3.80 -1.12 28.36
C TRP A 238 -2.29 -0.97 28.57
N THR A 239 -1.54 -1.11 27.50
CA THR A 239 -0.08 -0.96 27.47
C THR A 239 0.29 0.35 26.81
N SER A 240 1.12 1.16 27.48
CA SER A 240 1.69 2.36 26.89
C SER A 240 2.84 2.00 25.94
N SER A 241 2.90 2.65 24.79
CA SER A 241 3.95 2.48 23.78
C SER A 241 4.43 3.84 23.27
N HIS A 242 5.72 3.89 22.98
CA HIS A 242 6.38 5.03 22.33
C HIS A 242 6.98 4.63 20.99
N ALA A 243 6.53 3.49 20.42
CA ALA A 243 7.01 2.99 19.13
C ALA A 243 6.42 3.82 17.98
N GLY A 244 7.29 4.29 17.09
CA GLY A 244 6.88 5.10 15.94
C GLY A 244 6.77 6.60 16.24
N SER A 245 6.25 7.36 15.28
CA SER A 245 5.99 8.79 15.42
C SER A 245 4.61 8.99 16.02
N ALA A 246 4.54 9.24 17.31
CA ALA A 246 3.29 9.51 18.01
C ALA A 246 2.91 10.99 17.93
N ILE A 247 1.63 11.29 18.09
CA ILE A 247 1.16 12.61 18.48
C ILE A 247 1.28 12.66 20.00
N GLY A 248 1.76 13.75 20.56
CA GLY A 248 2.00 13.84 22.00
C GLY A 248 3.14 12.95 22.50
N SER A 249 2.96 12.32 23.66
CA SER A 249 4.02 11.56 24.36
C SER A 249 4.10 10.09 23.97
N GLY A 250 3.08 9.52 23.33
CA GLY A 250 3.00 8.10 23.01
C GLY A 250 1.59 7.68 22.61
N TYR A 251 1.29 6.42 22.75
CA TYR A 251 -0.06 5.87 22.56
C TYR A 251 -0.29 4.65 23.43
N ARG A 252 -1.56 4.28 23.62
CA ARG A 252 -1.96 3.07 24.33
C ARG A 252 -2.58 2.04 23.41
N HIS A 253 -2.33 0.77 23.69
CA HIS A 253 -2.89 -0.35 22.96
C HIS A 253 -3.28 -1.51 23.89
N ASP A 254 -4.25 -2.32 23.48
CA ASP A 254 -4.77 -3.47 24.21
C ASP A 254 -3.93 -4.74 24.08
N GLY A 255 -2.75 -4.67 23.46
CA GLY A 255 -1.91 -5.84 23.17
C GLY A 255 -2.49 -6.78 22.14
N ASN A 256 -3.50 -6.34 21.36
CA ASN A 256 -4.21 -7.13 20.34
C ASN A 256 -4.96 -8.35 20.94
N ARG A 257 -5.49 -8.21 22.15
CA ARG A 257 -6.18 -9.29 22.88
C ARG A 257 -7.45 -9.79 22.20
N ARG A 258 -8.19 -8.92 21.52
CA ARG A 258 -9.42 -9.25 20.77
C ARG A 258 -10.53 -9.92 21.61
N ASP A 259 -10.51 -9.76 22.92
CA ASP A 259 -11.44 -10.37 23.87
C ASP A 259 -12.62 -9.45 24.24
N GLY A 260 -12.62 -8.21 23.76
CA GLY A 260 -13.63 -7.21 24.07
C GLY A 260 -13.59 -6.69 25.51
N SER A 261 -12.55 -6.99 26.28
CA SER A 261 -12.42 -6.59 27.70
C SER A 261 -11.96 -5.14 27.88
N GLY A 262 -11.43 -4.52 26.82
CA GLY A 262 -10.90 -3.16 26.84
C GLY A 262 -11.86 -2.16 26.17
N ALA A 263 -12.02 -0.97 26.76
CA ALA A 263 -12.66 0.18 26.15
C ALA A 263 -11.84 1.44 26.38
N ALA A 264 -11.84 2.35 25.39
CA ALA A 264 -11.30 3.69 25.53
C ALA A 264 -12.44 4.69 25.25
N VAL A 265 -12.70 5.58 26.20
CA VAL A 265 -13.73 6.62 26.09
C VAL A 265 -13.02 7.96 25.95
N PHE A 266 -13.31 8.67 24.88
CA PHE A 266 -12.73 9.98 24.58
C PHE A 266 -13.76 11.08 24.87
N PRO A 267 -13.70 11.76 26.04
CA PRO A 267 -14.56 12.90 26.30
C PRO A 267 -14.13 14.10 25.45
N PHE A 268 -15.05 14.69 24.74
CA PHE A 268 -14.80 15.95 24.01
C PHE A 268 -16.03 16.86 24.04
N SER A 269 -15.77 18.16 24.01
CA SER A 269 -16.83 19.18 23.88
C SER A 269 -16.73 19.82 22.49
N VAL A 270 -17.88 20.03 21.86
CA VAL A 270 -18.03 20.70 20.56
C VAL A 270 -18.31 22.18 20.78
#